data_436dddc9370e0bb4f24506ad0ce14c23
#
_entry.id   436dddc9370e0bb4f24506ad0ce14c23
#
_cell.length_a   1.000
_cell.length_b   1.000
_cell.length_c   1.000
_cell.angle_alpha   90.00
_cell.angle_beta   90.00
_cell.angle_gamma   90.00
#
_symmetry.space_group_name_H-M   'P 1'
#
loop_
_entity.id
_entity.type
_entity.pdbx_description
1 polymer ?
#
loop_
_entity_poly.entity_id
_entity_poly.type
_entity_poly.pdbx_seq_one_letter_code
_entity_poly.pdbx_strand_id
1 'polypeptide(L)'
;MTALAILTIPAGFSCRAAMTTANAEYGPSEYGPSPELVAPTKSIVATVRVAKAKGWNDGGKPQGAEGTTVTAFARKLEHPRWLYVLPNGDVLVAESEAPAKPDDSKGVGGKVHKLVMKRAGSGAHPSGNRITLLRESKPGSVETHVFLQGLNSPIGMALVGNTFYVANSDAVLSFPYHSGDTELRSAPTRLTVLPAGTINHHWTKSLLASPDGRHLYVGVGSNSNAGENGLNAEHDRAAVWEIDIQTGKHRTYASGLRNPVGLAWEPQSGALWVAVNERDELGDQVPPDYMTALRDGGFYGWPFSYYGQHIDDRVKAQNPSLVAAAVAPDYALGAHTASLGLAWSAGVNLPSRFQQGMFVGQHGSWNRRQLSGYKVIFVPFINGRPTGPPIDVLTGFLDSDNHAQGRPVGVAIDNHGALLVADDVGDVVWRVSRAGNEHQAEAR
;
A
#
# COMPACT_ATOMS: atom_id res chain seq x y z
N MET A 1 -55.58 -7.76 -59.27
CA MET A 1 -55.71 -8.09 -57.84
C MET A 1 -54.35 -8.59 -57.37
N THR A 2 -53.57 -7.67 -56.79
CA THR A 2 -52.18 -7.96 -56.35
C THR A 2 -52.16 -7.94 -54.85
N ALA A 3 -51.86 -9.06 -54.22
CA ALA A 3 -51.79 -9.22 -52.77
C ALA A 3 -50.39 -8.76 -52.28
N LEU A 4 -50.40 -7.81 -51.35
CA LEU A 4 -49.19 -7.28 -50.68
C LEU A 4 -48.94 -8.12 -49.43
N ALA A 5 -47.79 -8.80 -49.42
CA ALA A 5 -47.38 -9.56 -48.25
C ALA A 5 -46.57 -8.63 -47.29
N ILE A 6 -47.04 -8.47 -46.06
CA ILE A 6 -46.37 -7.71 -45.00
C ILE A 6 -45.45 -8.67 -44.28
N LEU A 7 -44.14 -8.41 -44.37
CA LEU A 7 -43.09 -9.09 -43.58
C LEU A 7 -43.01 -8.44 -42.19
N THR A 8 -43.34 -9.15 -41.16
CA THR A 8 -43.12 -8.77 -39.77
C THR A 8 -41.71 -9.16 -39.35
N ILE A 9 -40.89 -8.15 -38.97
CA ILE A 9 -39.57 -8.33 -38.38
C ILE A 9 -39.75 -8.54 -36.88
N PRO A 10 -39.16 -9.59 -36.27
CA PRO A 10 -39.23 -9.76 -34.83
C PRO A 10 -38.29 -8.75 -34.14
N ALA A 11 -38.80 -8.05 -33.14
CA ALA A 11 -38.03 -7.13 -32.29
C ALA A 11 -36.93 -7.89 -31.56
N GLY A 12 -35.68 -7.53 -31.82
CA GLY A 12 -34.54 -8.03 -31.10
C GLY A 12 -34.59 -7.58 -29.63
N PHE A 13 -34.63 -8.54 -28.73
CA PHE A 13 -34.39 -8.31 -27.30
C PHE A 13 -32.96 -7.84 -27.10
N SER A 14 -32.77 -6.54 -26.90
CA SER A 14 -31.51 -5.98 -26.40
C SER A 14 -31.36 -6.37 -24.94
N CYS A 15 -30.51 -7.35 -24.68
CA CYS A 15 -30.09 -7.69 -23.33
C CYS A 15 -29.20 -6.58 -22.79
N ARG A 16 -29.79 -5.50 -22.24
CA ARG A 16 -29.09 -4.58 -21.38
C ARG A 16 -28.76 -5.35 -20.09
N ALA A 17 -27.51 -5.82 -19.98
CA ALA A 17 -26.97 -6.24 -18.73
C ALA A 17 -27.16 -5.10 -17.72
N ALA A 18 -27.89 -5.36 -16.65
CA ALA A 18 -28.00 -4.46 -15.51
C ALA A 18 -26.59 -4.30 -14.93
N MET A 19 -25.91 -3.19 -15.26
CA MET A 19 -24.77 -2.72 -14.48
C MET A 19 -25.31 -2.34 -13.11
N THR A 20 -25.06 -3.20 -12.14
CA THR A 20 -25.36 -2.99 -10.74
C THR A 20 -24.68 -1.70 -10.26
N THR A 21 -25.41 -0.91 -9.51
CA THR A 21 -25.14 0.42 -8.95
C THR A 21 -23.97 0.51 -7.96
N ALA A 22 -22.91 -0.30 -8.11
CA ALA A 22 -21.75 -0.33 -7.23
C ALA A 22 -20.67 0.74 -7.53
N ASN A 23 -20.80 1.55 -8.58
CA ASN A 23 -19.71 2.39 -9.08
C ASN A 23 -19.86 3.91 -8.86
N ALA A 24 -20.79 4.36 -8.02
CA ALA A 24 -20.91 5.81 -7.72
C ALA A 24 -19.74 6.36 -6.87
N GLU A 25 -18.96 5.47 -6.23
CA GLU A 25 -17.84 5.85 -5.35
C GLU A 25 -16.54 6.15 -6.12
N TYR A 26 -16.35 5.56 -7.30
CA TYR A 26 -15.14 5.70 -8.10
C TYR A 26 -15.32 6.73 -9.23
N GLY A 27 -15.22 8.01 -8.86
CA GLY A 27 -15.33 9.09 -9.85
C GLY A 27 -14.11 9.15 -10.79
N PRO A 28 -14.32 9.55 -12.07
CA PRO A 28 -13.26 9.62 -13.07
C PRO A 28 -12.18 10.66 -12.75
N SER A 29 -12.43 11.60 -11.85
CA SER A 29 -11.46 12.59 -11.42
C SER A 29 -10.41 12.05 -10.43
N GLU A 30 -10.68 10.92 -9.78
CA GLU A 30 -9.83 10.41 -8.71
C GLU A 30 -9.27 9.01 -8.99
N TYR A 31 -9.89 8.24 -9.91
CA TYR A 31 -9.57 6.83 -10.15
C TYR A 31 -9.41 6.51 -11.64
N GLY A 32 -8.57 5.53 -11.90
CA GLY A 32 -8.45 4.98 -13.24
C GLY A 32 -7.16 5.34 -13.98
N PRO A 33 -7.00 4.85 -15.22
CA PRO A 33 -5.77 5.05 -15.99
C PRO A 33 -5.64 6.46 -16.60
N SER A 34 -6.73 7.23 -16.65
CA SER A 34 -6.76 8.57 -17.23
C SER A 34 -7.67 9.49 -16.41
N PRO A 35 -7.26 9.87 -15.19
CA PRO A 35 -8.10 10.71 -14.33
C PRO A 35 -8.22 12.13 -14.88
N GLU A 36 -9.42 12.71 -14.77
CA GLU A 36 -9.70 14.11 -15.08
C GLU A 36 -9.49 14.95 -13.82
N LEU A 37 -8.25 15.37 -13.54
CA LEU A 37 -7.90 16.05 -12.30
C LEU A 37 -8.62 17.39 -12.17
N VAL A 38 -9.23 17.62 -11.01
CA VAL A 38 -9.82 18.91 -10.65
C VAL A 38 -8.72 19.93 -10.31
N ALA A 39 -9.03 21.22 -10.47
CA ALA A 39 -8.10 22.27 -10.08
C ALA A 39 -7.86 22.28 -8.56
N PRO A 40 -6.62 22.54 -8.11
CA PRO A 40 -6.31 22.65 -6.68
C PRO A 40 -7.12 23.76 -6.00
N THR A 41 -7.57 23.48 -4.78
CA THR A 41 -8.29 24.46 -3.96
C THR A 41 -7.30 25.27 -3.14
N LYS A 42 -7.28 26.59 -3.27
CA LYS A 42 -6.48 27.48 -2.45
C LYS A 42 -7.19 27.71 -1.09
N SER A 43 -6.96 26.82 -0.14
CA SER A 43 -7.44 27.00 1.22
C SER A 43 -6.32 27.50 2.13
N ILE A 44 -6.62 28.50 2.99
CA ILE A 44 -5.67 29.01 4.01
C ILE A 44 -5.53 28.01 5.16
N VAL A 45 -6.54 27.17 5.37
CA VAL A 45 -6.56 26.16 6.44
C VAL A 45 -6.73 24.79 5.78
N ALA A 46 -5.77 23.93 6.04
CA ALA A 46 -5.84 22.54 5.58
C ALA A 46 -7.08 21.83 6.15
N THR A 47 -7.78 21.08 5.33
CA THR A 47 -8.83 20.18 5.80
C THR A 47 -8.18 19.07 6.62
N VAL A 48 -8.60 18.90 7.86
CA VAL A 48 -8.13 17.82 8.73
C VAL A 48 -9.35 17.08 9.28
N ARG A 49 -9.53 15.85 8.82
CA ARG A 49 -10.53 14.92 9.34
C ARG A 49 -9.94 13.52 9.40
N VAL A 50 -9.89 12.96 10.59
CA VAL A 50 -9.33 11.64 10.86
C VAL A 50 -10.39 10.76 11.47
N ALA A 51 -10.53 9.54 10.99
CA ALA A 51 -11.29 8.51 11.68
C ALA A 51 -10.57 8.17 13.00
N LYS A 52 -11.28 8.30 14.13
CA LYS A 52 -10.72 7.92 15.44
C LYS A 52 -10.48 6.42 15.48
N ALA A 53 -9.27 5.99 15.82
CA ALA A 53 -8.97 4.59 16.03
C ALA A 53 -9.79 4.01 17.20
N LYS A 54 -10.45 2.88 16.97
CA LYS A 54 -11.33 2.20 17.92
C LYS A 54 -10.98 0.73 18.07
N GLY A 55 -10.50 0.08 17.02
CA GLY A 55 -10.33 -1.37 16.95
C GLY A 55 -11.67 -2.11 16.74
N TRP A 56 -11.57 -3.39 16.47
CA TRP A 56 -12.71 -4.29 16.29
C TRP A 56 -13.32 -4.69 17.62
N ASN A 57 -14.64 -4.70 17.72
CA ASN A 57 -15.33 -5.35 18.83
C ASN A 57 -15.14 -6.88 18.73
N ASP A 58 -15.46 -7.60 19.81
CA ASP A 58 -15.45 -9.06 19.82
C ASP A 58 -16.30 -9.65 18.68
N GLY A 59 -15.66 -10.51 17.88
CA GLY A 59 -16.29 -11.09 16.68
C GLY A 59 -16.40 -10.15 15.48
N GLY A 60 -16.05 -8.88 15.61
CA GLY A 60 -16.05 -7.92 14.51
C GLY A 60 -15.03 -8.29 13.43
N LYS A 61 -15.39 -8.06 12.18
CA LYS A 61 -14.53 -8.30 11.01
C LYS A 61 -14.93 -7.42 9.84
N PRO A 62 -14.01 -7.15 8.91
CA PRO A 62 -14.33 -6.43 7.68
C PRO A 62 -15.23 -7.27 6.77
N GLN A 63 -15.82 -6.60 5.80
CA GLN A 63 -16.75 -7.16 4.85
C GLN A 63 -16.02 -7.55 3.55
N GLY A 64 -16.00 -8.83 3.22
CA GLY A 64 -15.43 -9.33 1.97
C GLY A 64 -16.32 -9.12 0.76
N ALA A 65 -15.72 -9.04 -0.41
CA ALA A 65 -16.44 -9.04 -1.68
C ALA A 65 -17.27 -10.33 -1.88
N GLU A 66 -18.30 -10.25 -2.71
CA GLU A 66 -19.13 -11.41 -3.06
C GLU A 66 -18.28 -12.62 -3.50
N GLY A 67 -18.62 -13.81 -3.02
CA GLY A 67 -17.89 -15.05 -3.28
C GLY A 67 -16.59 -15.18 -2.50
N THR A 68 -16.39 -14.36 -1.45
CA THR A 68 -15.24 -14.47 -0.52
C THR A 68 -15.70 -14.66 0.91
N THR A 69 -14.83 -15.26 1.73
CA THR A 69 -14.96 -15.39 3.17
C THR A 69 -13.81 -14.66 3.84
N VAL A 70 -14.10 -13.96 4.94
CA VAL A 70 -13.08 -13.25 5.74
C VAL A 70 -12.96 -13.88 7.11
N THR A 71 -11.73 -14.26 7.47
CA THR A 71 -11.38 -14.79 8.79
C THR A 71 -10.18 -14.04 9.37
N ALA A 72 -10.06 -14.03 10.69
CA ALA A 72 -8.84 -13.55 11.30
C ALA A 72 -7.77 -14.67 11.23
N PHE A 73 -6.68 -14.41 10.52
CA PHE A 73 -5.54 -15.32 10.44
C PHE A 73 -4.72 -15.30 11.74
N ALA A 74 -4.43 -14.08 12.24
CA ALA A 74 -3.81 -13.89 13.55
C ALA A 74 -4.35 -12.65 14.23
N ARG A 75 -4.49 -12.67 15.55
CA ARG A 75 -4.97 -11.57 16.39
C ARG A 75 -3.96 -11.26 17.49
N LYS A 76 -4.13 -10.13 18.17
CA LYS A 76 -3.29 -9.68 19.30
C LYS A 76 -1.84 -9.43 18.88
N LEU A 77 -1.65 -8.96 17.66
CA LEU A 77 -0.39 -8.43 17.18
C LEU A 77 -0.20 -6.99 17.69
N GLU A 78 1.02 -6.47 17.64
CA GLU A 78 1.31 -5.10 18.03
C GLU A 78 1.50 -4.22 16.79
N HIS A 79 0.41 -3.62 16.30
CA HIS A 79 0.43 -2.71 15.14
C HIS A 79 1.07 -3.37 13.90
N PRO A 80 0.45 -4.46 13.36
CA PRO A 80 0.97 -5.19 12.20
C PRO A 80 0.91 -4.30 10.95
N ARG A 81 2.06 -4.11 10.29
CA ARG A 81 2.19 -3.17 9.17
C ARG A 81 2.49 -3.84 7.84
N TRP A 82 3.38 -4.82 7.83
CA TRP A 82 3.84 -5.42 6.59
C TRP A 82 3.86 -6.93 6.67
N LEU A 83 3.69 -7.56 5.51
CA LEU A 83 3.59 -9.01 5.40
C LEU A 83 4.63 -9.52 4.41
N TYR A 84 5.20 -10.67 4.71
CA TYR A 84 6.04 -11.43 3.79
C TYR A 84 5.74 -12.91 3.94
N VAL A 85 5.44 -13.60 2.84
CA VAL A 85 5.17 -15.04 2.85
C VAL A 85 6.44 -15.77 2.44
N LEU A 86 6.95 -16.61 3.33
CA LEU A 86 8.12 -17.44 3.08
C LEU A 86 7.77 -18.60 2.14
N PRO A 87 8.74 -19.17 1.40
CA PRO A 87 8.48 -20.27 0.45
C PRO A 87 7.87 -21.53 1.10
N ASN A 88 8.11 -21.74 2.40
CA ASN A 88 7.52 -22.85 3.18
C ASN A 88 6.09 -22.57 3.67
N GLY A 89 5.53 -21.40 3.39
CA GLY A 89 4.17 -20.99 3.78
C GLY A 89 4.08 -20.22 5.09
N ASP A 90 5.14 -20.11 5.86
CA ASP A 90 5.14 -19.25 7.04
C ASP A 90 4.94 -17.79 6.65
N VAL A 91 4.20 -17.04 7.45
CA VAL A 91 3.91 -15.63 7.22
C VAL A 91 4.67 -14.78 8.24
N LEU A 92 5.49 -13.88 7.76
CA LEU A 92 6.20 -12.89 8.56
C LEU A 92 5.41 -11.59 8.62
N VAL A 93 5.30 -11.03 9.82
CA VAL A 93 4.58 -9.78 10.09
C VAL A 93 5.54 -8.78 10.72
N ALA A 94 5.75 -7.65 10.07
CA ALA A 94 6.46 -6.53 10.69
C ALA A 94 5.50 -5.80 11.64
N GLU A 95 5.80 -5.82 12.92
CA GLU A 95 5.09 -5.10 13.98
C GLU A 95 5.87 -3.84 14.33
N SER A 96 5.40 -2.69 13.82
CA SER A 96 6.19 -1.47 13.85
C SER A 96 5.32 -0.21 13.86
N GLU A 97 5.82 0.82 14.54
CA GLU A 97 5.30 2.18 14.55
C GLU A 97 6.45 3.14 14.20
N ALA A 98 6.13 4.41 13.96
CA ALA A 98 7.12 5.41 13.66
C ALA A 98 8.24 5.44 14.70
N PRO A 99 9.52 5.59 14.30
CA PRO A 99 10.61 5.76 15.25
C PRO A 99 10.36 6.96 16.16
N ALA A 100 10.80 6.86 17.41
CA ALA A 100 10.76 7.99 18.33
C ALA A 100 11.54 9.16 17.73
N LYS A 101 10.94 10.34 17.67
CA LYS A 101 11.54 11.56 17.16
C LYS A 101 11.30 12.73 18.10
N PRO A 102 12.18 13.75 18.10
CA PRO A 102 11.92 15.00 18.81
C PRO A 102 10.59 15.62 18.39
N ASP A 103 10.00 16.40 19.29
CA ASP A 103 8.79 17.16 18.96
C ASP A 103 9.15 18.28 17.99
N ASP A 104 8.83 18.11 16.73
CA ASP A 104 9.04 19.05 15.63
C ASP A 104 7.79 19.90 15.33
N SER A 105 6.72 19.75 16.14
CA SER A 105 5.48 20.50 15.96
C SER A 105 5.69 21.99 16.18
N LYS A 106 5.69 22.76 15.08
CA LYS A 106 5.84 24.22 15.13
C LYS A 106 4.48 24.89 15.19
N GLY A 107 4.32 25.80 16.15
CA GLY A 107 3.13 26.63 16.29
C GLY A 107 1.86 25.86 16.71
N VAL A 108 0.73 26.53 16.67
CA VAL A 108 -0.59 25.95 17.06
C VAL A 108 -1.01 24.86 16.07
N GLY A 109 -0.78 25.07 14.77
CA GLY A 109 -1.13 24.11 13.72
C GLY A 109 -0.42 22.76 13.88
N GLY A 110 0.90 22.76 14.16
CA GLY A 110 1.65 21.55 14.40
C GLY A 110 1.17 20.75 15.61
N LYS A 111 0.81 21.46 16.71
CA LYS A 111 0.24 20.80 17.91
C LYS A 111 -1.14 20.18 17.63
N VAL A 112 -1.99 20.86 16.85
CA VAL A 112 -3.29 20.32 16.41
C VAL A 112 -3.09 19.09 15.54
N HIS A 113 -2.20 19.16 14.55
CA HIS A 113 -1.86 18.01 13.69
C HIS A 113 -1.41 16.79 14.50
N LYS A 114 -0.48 17.00 15.46
CA LYS A 114 -0.01 15.92 16.34
C LYS A 114 -1.15 15.29 17.16
N LEU A 115 -2.06 16.11 17.72
CA LEU A 115 -3.23 15.61 18.45
C LEU A 115 -4.16 14.79 17.56
N VAL A 116 -4.36 15.25 16.32
CA VAL A 116 -5.21 14.58 15.34
C VAL A 116 -4.60 13.23 14.91
N MET A 117 -3.30 13.19 14.64
CA MET A 117 -2.61 11.94 14.26
C MET A 117 -2.62 10.93 15.41
N LYS A 118 -2.47 11.38 16.66
CA LYS A 118 -2.63 10.51 17.84
C LYS A 118 -4.04 9.92 17.95
N ARG A 119 -5.08 10.66 17.58
CA ARG A 119 -6.47 10.14 17.51
C ARG A 119 -6.64 9.09 16.42
N ALA A 120 -5.87 9.18 15.35
CA ALA A 120 -5.85 8.19 14.28
C ALA A 120 -5.19 6.86 14.65
N GLY A 121 -4.58 6.78 15.83
CA GLY A 121 -3.80 5.62 16.26
C GLY A 121 -2.29 5.73 15.98
N SER A 122 -1.86 6.73 15.21
CA SER A 122 -0.44 6.92 14.91
C SER A 122 0.33 7.43 16.12
N GLY A 123 1.42 6.74 16.49
CA GLY A 123 2.20 7.05 17.70
C GLY A 123 1.44 6.83 19.01
N ALA A 124 0.38 6.02 19.00
CA ALA A 124 -0.39 5.69 20.21
C ALA A 124 0.37 4.73 21.12
N HIS A 125 1.19 3.86 20.55
CA HIS A 125 1.99 2.87 21.23
C HIS A 125 3.45 2.94 20.79
N PRO A 126 4.41 2.47 21.61
CA PRO A 126 5.78 2.27 21.14
C PRO A 126 5.80 1.27 19.97
N SER A 127 6.76 1.41 19.06
CA SER A 127 6.97 0.42 18.01
C SER A 127 7.29 -0.95 18.62
N GLY A 128 6.66 -2.02 18.12
CA GLY A 128 6.98 -3.39 18.49
C GLY A 128 8.43 -3.76 18.14
N ASN A 129 9.02 -3.09 17.15
CA ASN A 129 10.41 -3.24 16.71
C ASN A 129 10.79 -4.70 16.48
N ARG A 130 9.84 -5.50 15.96
CA ARG A 130 10.02 -6.94 15.75
C ARG A 130 9.38 -7.43 14.46
N ILE A 131 9.79 -8.61 14.07
CA ILE A 131 9.11 -9.41 13.05
C ILE A 131 8.59 -10.65 13.76
N THR A 132 7.31 -10.92 13.60
CA THR A 132 6.60 -12.08 14.13
C THR A 132 6.36 -13.09 13.02
N LEU A 133 6.68 -14.36 13.28
CA LEU A 133 6.37 -15.47 12.38
C LEU A 133 5.05 -16.11 12.79
N LEU A 134 4.18 -16.29 11.83
CA LEU A 134 2.91 -17.00 11.95
C LEU A 134 3.01 -18.29 11.12
N ARG A 135 2.91 -19.45 11.79
CA ARG A 135 2.92 -20.78 11.18
C ARG A 135 1.57 -21.44 11.33
N GLU A 136 0.92 -21.74 10.24
CA GLU A 136 -0.32 -22.53 10.28
C GLU A 136 0.01 -24.02 10.28
N SER A 137 -0.02 -24.64 11.47
CA SER A 137 0.27 -26.07 11.65
C SER A 137 -0.90 -26.96 11.22
N LYS A 138 -2.14 -26.45 11.29
CA LYS A 138 -3.39 -27.06 10.81
C LYS A 138 -4.34 -25.92 10.38
N PRO A 139 -5.27 -26.17 9.47
CA PRO A 139 -6.26 -25.16 9.10
C PRO A 139 -6.90 -24.48 10.30
N GLY A 140 -6.76 -23.17 10.41
CA GLY A 140 -7.26 -22.35 11.51
C GLY A 140 -6.46 -22.40 12.82
N SER A 141 -5.35 -23.14 12.88
CA SER A 141 -4.45 -23.19 14.04
C SER A 141 -3.12 -22.53 13.70
N VAL A 142 -2.93 -21.29 14.12
CA VAL A 142 -1.74 -20.49 13.85
C VAL A 142 -0.88 -20.37 15.10
N GLU A 143 0.34 -20.87 15.03
CA GLU A 143 1.38 -20.68 16.02
C GLU A 143 2.11 -19.37 15.76
N THR A 144 2.49 -18.67 16.84
CA THR A 144 3.13 -17.35 16.78
C THR A 144 4.51 -17.41 17.43
N HIS A 145 5.54 -16.96 16.71
CA HIS A 145 6.92 -16.92 17.21
C HIS A 145 7.51 -15.52 16.97
N VAL A 146 8.36 -15.05 17.89
CA VAL A 146 9.17 -13.85 17.67
C VAL A 146 10.34 -14.24 16.76
N PHE A 147 10.25 -13.89 15.47
CA PHE A 147 11.25 -14.25 14.47
C PHE A 147 12.51 -13.37 14.57
N LEU A 148 12.34 -12.07 14.72
CA LEU A 148 13.39 -11.08 14.97
C LEU A 148 12.89 -10.00 15.92
N GLN A 149 13.76 -9.51 16.78
CA GLN A 149 13.46 -8.42 17.72
C GLN A 149 14.62 -7.43 17.82
N GLY A 150 14.38 -6.27 18.47
CA GLY A 150 15.40 -5.24 18.62
C GLY A 150 15.73 -4.52 17.32
N LEU A 151 14.81 -4.49 16.38
CA LEU A 151 14.89 -3.78 15.11
C LEU A 151 14.54 -2.29 15.30
N ASN A 152 14.73 -1.48 14.26
CA ASN A 152 14.37 -0.05 14.28
C ASN A 152 13.22 0.22 13.30
N SER A 153 11.98 0.06 13.78
CA SER A 153 10.76 0.24 12.99
C SER A 153 10.83 -0.49 11.64
N PRO A 154 10.92 -1.83 11.64
CA PRO A 154 11.07 -2.63 10.43
C PRO A 154 9.80 -2.59 9.57
N ILE A 155 9.94 -2.58 8.25
CA ILE A 155 8.83 -2.71 7.29
C ILE A 155 9.17 -3.76 6.22
N GLY A 156 10.11 -3.44 5.35
CA GLY A 156 10.41 -4.27 4.19
C GLY A 156 11.12 -5.56 4.55
N MET A 157 10.74 -6.64 3.90
CA MET A 157 11.32 -7.97 4.06
C MET A 157 11.54 -8.60 2.71
N ALA A 158 12.64 -9.32 2.54
CA ALA A 158 12.93 -10.10 1.34
C ALA A 158 13.82 -11.29 1.68
N LEU A 159 13.63 -12.41 1.00
CA LEU A 159 14.49 -13.59 1.06
C LEU A 159 15.17 -13.79 -0.30
N VAL A 160 16.51 -13.87 -0.30
CA VAL A 160 17.29 -14.22 -1.50
C VAL A 160 18.23 -15.38 -1.15
N GLY A 161 17.98 -16.52 -1.74
CA GLY A 161 18.69 -17.74 -1.34
C GLY A 161 18.48 -18.05 0.13
N ASN A 162 19.57 -18.14 0.89
CA ASN A 162 19.57 -18.38 2.33
C ASN A 162 19.85 -17.11 3.14
N THR A 163 19.62 -15.94 2.56
CA THR A 163 19.81 -14.66 3.24
C THR A 163 18.48 -13.91 3.33
N PHE A 164 18.08 -13.64 4.56
CA PHE A 164 16.89 -12.85 4.86
C PHE A 164 17.28 -11.39 5.07
N TYR A 165 16.61 -10.48 4.36
CA TYR A 165 16.85 -9.04 4.41
C TYR A 165 15.68 -8.34 5.07
N VAL A 166 16.00 -7.34 5.91
CA VAL A 166 15.03 -6.48 6.59
C VAL A 166 15.40 -5.03 6.36
N ALA A 167 14.46 -4.23 5.89
CA ALA A 167 14.58 -2.78 5.86
C ALA A 167 14.00 -2.18 7.15
N ASN A 168 14.90 -1.71 8.01
CA ASN A 168 14.61 -0.80 9.10
C ASN A 168 14.40 0.61 8.57
N SER A 169 13.96 1.55 9.42
CA SER A 169 13.82 2.95 9.05
C SER A 169 15.14 3.62 8.62
N ASP A 170 16.29 3.07 9.02
CA ASP A 170 17.64 3.66 8.89
C ASP A 170 18.66 2.77 8.18
N ALA A 171 18.37 1.50 7.94
CA ALA A 171 19.31 0.58 7.31
C ALA A 171 18.62 -0.64 6.71
N VAL A 172 19.26 -1.27 5.72
CA VAL A 172 18.95 -2.65 5.32
C VAL A 172 19.91 -3.58 6.04
N LEU A 173 19.34 -4.54 6.78
CA LEU A 173 20.04 -5.59 7.51
C LEU A 173 19.88 -6.93 6.80
N SER A 174 20.87 -7.82 6.93
CA SER A 174 20.82 -9.19 6.44
C SER A 174 21.13 -10.20 7.55
N PHE A 175 20.48 -11.36 7.45
CA PHE A 175 20.57 -12.46 8.40
C PHE A 175 20.69 -13.78 7.63
N PRO A 176 21.54 -14.73 8.07
CA PRO A 176 21.45 -16.11 7.61
C PRO A 176 20.07 -16.70 7.94
N TYR A 177 19.48 -17.40 7.00
CA TYR A 177 18.16 -18.04 7.16
C TYR A 177 18.19 -19.46 6.62
N HIS A 178 17.57 -20.40 7.33
CA HIS A 178 17.30 -21.75 6.86
C HIS A 178 15.79 -22.01 6.87
N SER A 179 15.32 -22.74 5.86
CA SER A 179 13.90 -23.07 5.77
C SER A 179 13.43 -23.80 7.03
N GLY A 180 12.37 -23.26 7.65
CA GLY A 180 11.81 -23.79 8.89
C GLY A 180 12.30 -23.10 10.16
N ASP A 181 13.29 -22.19 10.09
CA ASP A 181 13.67 -21.37 11.24
C ASP A 181 12.46 -20.57 11.75
N THR A 182 12.24 -20.62 13.06
CA THR A 182 11.19 -19.85 13.75
C THR A 182 11.73 -18.63 14.46
N GLU A 183 13.05 -18.50 14.57
CA GLU A 183 13.77 -17.41 15.20
C GLU A 183 15.15 -17.26 14.54
N LEU A 184 15.58 -16.04 14.25
CA LEU A 184 16.95 -15.74 13.79
C LEU A 184 17.75 -15.12 14.95
N ARG A 185 18.77 -15.87 15.41
CA ARG A 185 19.61 -15.50 16.57
C ARG A 185 20.94 -14.87 16.19
N SER A 186 21.33 -14.96 14.93
CA SER A 186 22.59 -14.39 14.44
C SER A 186 22.57 -12.87 14.52
N ALA A 187 23.73 -12.28 14.83
CA ALA A 187 23.88 -10.83 14.72
C ALA A 187 23.66 -10.36 13.27
N PRO A 188 22.95 -9.25 13.06
CA PRO A 188 22.73 -8.71 11.72
C PRO A 188 24.03 -8.23 11.07
N THR A 189 24.13 -8.42 9.77
CA THR A 189 25.08 -7.68 8.94
C THR A 189 24.36 -6.49 8.30
N ARG A 190 24.90 -5.29 8.45
CA ARG A 190 24.33 -4.11 7.78
C ARG A 190 24.78 -4.07 6.31
N LEU A 191 23.83 -4.22 5.39
CA LEU A 191 24.06 -4.16 3.96
C LEU A 191 24.31 -2.71 3.51
N THR A 192 23.39 -1.79 3.89
CA THR A 192 23.50 -0.37 3.52
C THR A 192 22.75 0.50 4.54
N VAL A 193 23.10 1.79 4.58
CA VAL A 193 22.41 2.81 5.38
C VAL A 193 21.29 3.42 4.53
N LEU A 194 20.16 3.69 5.16
CA LEU A 194 19.00 4.36 4.53
C LEU A 194 18.81 5.76 5.11
N PRO A 195 18.27 6.70 4.35
CA PRO A 195 17.98 8.04 4.83
C PRO A 195 16.99 7.99 6.00
N ALA A 196 17.43 8.44 7.17
CA ALA A 196 16.62 8.55 8.38
C ALA A 196 16.71 10.00 8.91
N GLY A 197 17.53 10.24 9.93
CA GLY A 197 17.69 11.56 10.54
C GLY A 197 16.58 11.91 11.51
N THR A 198 16.61 13.14 12.02
CA THR A 198 15.73 13.60 13.09
C THR A 198 14.30 13.87 12.64
N ILE A 199 14.09 14.24 11.37
CA ILE A 199 12.76 14.54 10.85
C ILE A 199 12.10 13.25 10.32
N ASN A 200 12.63 12.53 9.43
CA ASN A 200 12.15 11.24 8.89
C ASN A 200 10.61 11.07 8.84
N HIS A 201 9.91 12.01 8.18
CA HIS A 201 8.44 12.00 8.13
C HIS A 201 7.88 10.71 7.52
N HIS A 202 8.35 10.33 6.33
CA HIS A 202 8.02 9.05 5.72
C HIS A 202 9.11 8.03 6.10
N TRP A 203 8.96 7.45 7.27
CA TRP A 203 9.95 6.58 7.90
C TRP A 203 9.96 5.16 7.33
N THR A 204 8.85 4.72 6.74
CA THR A 204 8.71 3.37 6.19
C THR A 204 9.69 3.13 5.04
N LYS A 205 10.25 1.93 5.00
CA LYS A 205 11.16 1.47 3.96
C LYS A 205 10.68 0.10 3.49
N SER A 206 9.91 0.07 2.42
CA SER A 206 9.53 -1.20 1.78
C SER A 206 10.74 -1.85 1.12
N LEU A 207 10.67 -3.17 0.90
CA LEU A 207 11.77 -3.92 0.31
C LEU A 207 11.20 -4.96 -0.66
N LEU A 208 11.82 -5.08 -1.84
CA LEU A 208 11.50 -6.10 -2.83
C LEU A 208 12.78 -6.58 -3.51
N ALA A 209 12.97 -7.89 -3.60
CA ALA A 209 14.10 -8.46 -4.33
C ALA A 209 13.84 -8.44 -5.85
N SER A 210 14.90 -8.25 -6.64
CA SER A 210 14.84 -8.47 -8.08
C SER A 210 14.59 -9.96 -8.40
N PRO A 211 13.93 -10.29 -9.52
CA PRO A 211 13.68 -11.68 -9.90
C PRO A 211 14.94 -12.53 -10.08
N ASP A 212 16.06 -11.91 -10.43
CA ASP A 212 17.36 -12.58 -10.57
C ASP A 212 18.15 -12.69 -9.24
N GLY A 213 17.61 -12.13 -8.15
CA GLY A 213 18.22 -12.16 -6.83
C GLY A 213 19.50 -11.34 -6.68
N ARG A 214 19.78 -10.38 -7.57
CA ARG A 214 21.01 -9.56 -7.52
C ARG A 214 20.82 -8.22 -6.83
N HIS A 215 19.60 -7.72 -6.80
CA HIS A 215 19.30 -6.39 -6.30
C HIS A 215 18.13 -6.43 -5.31
N LEU A 216 18.10 -5.43 -4.45
CA LEU A 216 16.95 -5.08 -3.63
C LEU A 216 16.45 -3.69 -4.04
N TYR A 217 15.15 -3.54 -4.16
CA TYR A 217 14.49 -2.26 -4.39
C TYR A 217 13.88 -1.75 -3.09
N VAL A 218 14.17 -0.48 -2.74
CA VAL A 218 13.73 0.12 -1.47
C VAL A 218 12.95 1.40 -1.75
N GLY A 219 11.72 1.49 -1.26
CA GLY A 219 10.95 2.73 -1.24
C GLY A 219 11.47 3.67 -0.15
N VAL A 220 11.86 4.88 -0.52
CA VAL A 220 12.36 5.91 0.39
C VAL A 220 11.49 7.16 0.24
N GLY A 221 10.54 7.37 1.14
CA GLY A 221 9.65 8.52 1.09
C GLY A 221 10.34 9.85 1.43
N SER A 222 9.72 10.95 1.04
CA SER A 222 10.18 12.32 1.30
C SER A 222 10.26 12.64 2.79
N ASN A 223 10.95 13.70 3.12
CA ASN A 223 11.06 14.20 4.49
C ASN A 223 10.06 15.33 4.80
N SER A 224 9.21 15.63 3.85
CA SER A 224 8.23 16.72 3.93
C SER A 224 7.01 16.43 3.05
N ASN A 225 5.97 17.27 3.18
CA ASN A 225 4.80 17.19 2.31
C ASN A 225 5.08 17.72 0.90
N ALA A 226 5.72 18.90 0.80
CA ALA A 226 5.97 19.61 -0.46
C ALA A 226 7.34 20.31 -0.49
N GLY A 227 8.35 19.80 0.20
CA GLY A 227 9.67 20.38 0.27
C GLY A 227 9.82 21.53 1.29
N GLU A 228 8.88 21.68 2.23
CA GLU A 228 8.87 22.75 3.23
C GLU A 228 10.03 22.70 4.22
N ASN A 229 10.71 21.57 4.34
CA ASN A 229 11.94 21.42 5.14
C ASN A 229 13.22 21.77 4.36
N GLY A 230 13.06 22.23 3.11
CA GLY A 230 14.13 22.55 2.18
C GLY A 230 14.58 21.34 1.34
N LEU A 231 14.98 21.60 0.09
CA LEU A 231 15.35 20.53 -0.85
C LEU A 231 16.59 19.73 -0.41
N ASN A 232 17.47 20.32 0.40
CA ASN A 232 18.63 19.60 0.95
C ASN A 232 18.19 18.48 1.94
N ALA A 233 17.05 18.63 2.61
CA ALA A 233 16.50 17.60 3.48
C ALA A 233 15.89 16.41 2.70
N GLU A 234 15.72 16.58 1.39
CA GLU A 234 15.16 15.58 0.48
C GLU A 234 16.23 14.84 -0.33
N HIS A 235 17.50 15.09 -0.04
CA HIS A 235 18.59 14.37 -0.71
C HIS A 235 18.45 12.87 -0.51
N ASP A 236 18.48 12.09 -1.61
CA ASP A 236 18.30 10.65 -1.67
C ASP A 236 16.92 10.15 -1.17
N ARG A 237 15.92 11.04 -1.12
CA ARG A 237 14.55 10.74 -0.72
C ARG A 237 13.56 10.92 -1.88
N ALA A 238 12.28 10.67 -1.62
CA ALA A 238 11.21 10.67 -2.63
C ALA A 238 11.59 9.81 -3.85
N ALA A 239 12.08 8.60 -3.58
CA ALA A 239 12.75 7.76 -4.57
C ALA A 239 12.57 6.27 -4.29
N VAL A 240 12.73 5.47 -5.32
CA VAL A 240 13.02 4.04 -5.18
C VAL A 240 14.51 3.84 -5.46
N TRP A 241 15.19 3.20 -4.53
CA TRP A 241 16.60 2.83 -4.67
C TRP A 241 16.73 1.41 -5.21
N GLU A 242 17.78 1.18 -5.99
CA GLU A 242 18.26 -0.15 -6.35
C GLU A 242 19.58 -0.39 -5.60
N ILE A 243 19.66 -1.47 -4.84
CA ILE A 243 20.81 -1.83 -4.01
C ILE A 243 21.38 -3.15 -4.53
N ASP A 244 22.66 -3.17 -4.88
CA ASP A 244 23.40 -4.39 -5.19
C ASP A 244 23.65 -5.20 -3.91
N ILE A 245 23.18 -6.45 -3.86
CA ILE A 245 23.23 -7.26 -2.63
C ILE A 245 24.63 -7.75 -2.26
N GLN A 246 25.58 -7.77 -3.21
CA GLN A 246 26.95 -8.21 -2.93
C GLN A 246 27.78 -7.10 -2.34
N THR A 247 27.58 -5.86 -2.79
CA THR A 247 28.42 -4.71 -2.42
C THR A 247 27.75 -3.75 -1.45
N GLY A 248 26.42 -3.79 -1.31
CA GLY A 248 25.62 -2.82 -0.56
C GLY A 248 25.57 -1.43 -1.21
N LYS A 249 26.17 -1.24 -2.38
CA LYS A 249 26.08 0.02 -3.11
C LYS A 249 24.68 0.22 -3.66
N HIS A 250 24.22 1.46 -3.65
CA HIS A 250 22.91 1.80 -4.19
C HIS A 250 23.01 2.90 -5.26
N ARG A 251 21.96 2.99 -6.06
CA ARG A 251 21.66 4.10 -6.95
C ARG A 251 20.18 4.45 -6.86
N THR A 252 19.84 5.65 -7.23
CA THR A 252 18.44 6.02 -7.44
C THR A 252 17.94 5.34 -8.71
N TYR A 253 16.95 4.45 -8.57
CA TYR A 253 16.29 3.81 -9.71
C TYR A 253 15.22 4.71 -10.32
N ALA A 254 14.39 5.35 -9.48
CA ALA A 254 13.38 6.33 -9.90
C ALA A 254 13.22 7.39 -8.80
N SER A 255 12.88 8.62 -9.19
CA SER A 255 12.78 9.78 -8.27
C SER A 255 11.52 10.60 -8.50
N GLY A 256 11.28 11.58 -7.63
CA GLY A 256 10.07 12.41 -7.70
C GLY A 256 8.80 11.67 -7.25
N LEU A 257 8.95 10.62 -6.45
CA LEU A 257 7.90 9.80 -5.87
C LEU A 257 7.72 10.22 -4.41
N ARG A 258 6.73 11.04 -4.08
CA ARG A 258 6.62 11.63 -2.73
C ARG A 258 6.78 10.60 -1.61
N ASN A 259 5.98 9.55 -1.61
CA ASN A 259 6.09 8.46 -0.64
C ASN A 259 5.80 7.11 -1.31
N PRO A 260 6.81 6.51 -1.97
CA PRO A 260 6.69 5.18 -2.57
C PRO A 260 6.69 4.13 -1.46
N VAL A 261 5.64 3.29 -1.39
CA VAL A 261 5.50 2.28 -0.33
C VAL A 261 5.37 0.88 -0.91
N GLY A 262 4.24 0.51 -1.48
CA GLY A 262 4.04 -0.83 -2.03
C GLY A 262 4.87 -1.05 -3.29
N LEU A 263 5.63 -2.14 -3.33
CA LEU A 263 6.42 -2.56 -4.49
C LEU A 263 5.97 -3.94 -4.93
N ALA A 264 5.78 -4.16 -6.23
CA ALA A 264 5.42 -5.45 -6.78
C ALA A 264 5.93 -5.61 -8.22
N TRP A 265 6.33 -6.82 -8.59
CA TRP A 265 6.61 -7.17 -9.98
C TRP A 265 5.31 -7.52 -10.73
N GLU A 266 5.12 -6.94 -11.90
CA GLU A 266 4.13 -7.41 -12.87
C GLU A 266 4.80 -8.45 -13.76
N PRO A 267 4.36 -9.72 -13.73
CA PRO A 267 5.16 -10.81 -14.31
C PRO A 267 5.12 -10.88 -15.85
N GLN A 268 4.13 -10.28 -16.50
CA GLN A 268 3.99 -10.36 -17.97
C GLN A 268 4.98 -9.41 -18.66
N SER A 269 5.13 -8.20 -18.15
CA SER A 269 6.07 -7.21 -18.69
C SER A 269 7.43 -7.22 -17.96
N GLY A 270 7.50 -7.83 -16.78
CA GLY A 270 8.66 -7.75 -15.90
C GLY A 270 8.84 -6.36 -15.26
N ALA A 271 7.83 -5.48 -15.32
CA ALA A 271 7.92 -4.15 -14.79
C ALA A 271 7.81 -4.12 -13.25
N LEU A 272 8.63 -3.28 -12.63
CA LEU A 272 8.52 -2.95 -11.21
C LEU A 272 7.42 -1.90 -11.03
N TRP A 273 6.38 -2.23 -10.28
CA TRP A 273 5.28 -1.33 -9.94
C TRP A 273 5.44 -0.78 -8.52
N VAL A 274 4.95 0.44 -8.31
CA VAL A 274 4.94 1.11 -7.02
C VAL A 274 3.59 1.75 -6.73
N ALA A 275 3.13 1.68 -5.48
CA ALA A 275 2.05 2.50 -4.94
C ALA A 275 2.66 3.72 -4.25
N VAL A 276 2.18 4.92 -4.58
CA VAL A 276 2.70 6.19 -4.09
C VAL A 276 1.59 6.98 -3.41
N ASN A 277 1.86 7.39 -2.17
CA ASN A 277 1.04 8.39 -1.50
C ASN A 277 1.47 9.78 -1.96
N GLU A 278 0.55 10.49 -2.57
CA GLU A 278 0.80 11.84 -3.05
C GLU A 278 0.66 12.90 -1.96
N ARG A 279 1.00 14.14 -2.32
CA ARG A 279 1.02 15.24 -1.37
C ARG A 279 -0.38 15.63 -0.89
N ASP A 280 -0.43 16.18 0.31
CA ASP A 280 -1.62 16.73 0.92
C ASP A 280 -1.81 18.23 0.61
N GLU A 281 -2.97 18.80 0.97
CA GLU A 281 -3.26 20.24 0.98
C GLU A 281 -3.43 20.91 -0.38
N LEU A 282 -3.73 20.17 -1.45
CA LEU A 282 -4.16 20.73 -2.74
C LEU A 282 -5.69 20.75 -2.90
N GLY A 283 -6.42 20.12 -2.01
CA GLY A 283 -7.88 20.00 -2.00
C GLY A 283 -8.33 18.59 -1.66
N ASP A 284 -9.65 18.40 -1.52
CA ASP A 284 -10.22 17.12 -1.11
C ASP A 284 -10.07 16.01 -2.19
N GLN A 285 -10.00 16.38 -3.47
CA GLN A 285 -10.02 15.45 -4.61
C GLN A 285 -8.71 15.45 -5.43
N VAL A 286 -7.69 16.19 -4.98
CA VAL A 286 -6.43 16.33 -5.71
C VAL A 286 -5.24 16.54 -4.79
N PRO A 287 -4.07 15.93 -5.10
CA PRO A 287 -3.86 14.93 -6.14
C PRO A 287 -4.32 13.54 -5.68
N PRO A 288 -4.65 12.65 -6.60
CA PRO A 288 -4.87 11.25 -6.24
C PRO A 288 -3.54 10.57 -5.88
N ASP A 289 -3.59 9.64 -4.92
CA ASP A 289 -2.58 8.61 -4.82
C ASP A 289 -2.55 7.82 -6.14
N TYR A 290 -1.45 7.16 -6.44
CA TYR A 290 -1.34 6.43 -7.70
C TYR A 290 -0.51 5.16 -7.59
N MET A 291 -0.65 4.30 -8.58
CA MET A 291 0.33 3.26 -8.85
C MET A 291 0.87 3.40 -10.28
N THR A 292 2.13 3.05 -10.48
CA THR A 292 2.79 3.19 -11.78
C THR A 292 3.91 2.18 -11.95
N ALA A 293 4.16 1.79 -13.20
CA ALA A 293 5.35 1.06 -13.59
C ALA A 293 6.56 2.00 -13.57
N LEU A 294 7.57 1.65 -12.80
CA LEU A 294 8.77 2.47 -12.70
C LEU A 294 9.65 2.33 -13.95
N ARG A 295 10.15 3.46 -14.41
CA ARG A 295 11.19 3.57 -15.45
C ARG A 295 12.52 3.82 -14.79
N ASP A 296 13.55 3.08 -15.20
CA ASP A 296 14.92 3.34 -14.75
C ASP A 296 15.36 4.78 -15.13
N GLY A 297 15.82 5.55 -14.14
CA GLY A 297 16.10 6.98 -14.29
C GLY A 297 14.87 7.88 -14.38
N GLY A 298 13.64 7.36 -14.24
CA GLY A 298 12.40 8.13 -14.34
C GLY A 298 12.23 9.13 -13.19
N PHE A 299 11.67 10.31 -13.52
CA PHE A 299 11.25 11.34 -12.57
C PHE A 299 9.74 11.49 -12.60
N TYR A 300 9.06 11.50 -11.44
CA TYR A 300 7.59 11.44 -11.33
C TYR A 300 6.95 12.72 -10.78
N GLY A 301 7.72 13.81 -10.68
CA GLY A 301 7.21 15.17 -10.47
C GLY A 301 7.52 15.80 -9.12
N TRP A 302 7.33 15.08 -8.01
CA TRP A 302 7.54 15.65 -6.68
C TRP A 302 8.98 16.16 -6.45
N PRO A 303 9.21 17.35 -5.86
CA PRO A 303 8.21 18.23 -5.26
C PRO A 303 7.64 19.28 -6.23
N PHE A 304 8.14 19.41 -7.45
CA PHE A 304 7.86 20.52 -8.37
C PHE A 304 6.50 20.40 -9.08
N SER A 305 6.04 19.20 -9.26
CA SER A 305 4.76 18.88 -9.87
C SER A 305 4.14 17.65 -9.20
N TYR A 306 2.86 17.42 -9.42
CA TYR A 306 2.11 16.25 -8.95
C TYR A 306 1.46 15.56 -10.15
N TYR A 307 1.21 14.27 -10.03
CA TYR A 307 0.61 13.42 -11.06
C TYR A 307 1.18 13.71 -12.47
N GLY A 308 2.49 13.61 -12.60
CA GLY A 308 3.23 13.99 -13.81
C GLY A 308 3.56 15.49 -13.86
N GLN A 309 3.09 16.20 -14.89
CA GLN A 309 3.51 17.55 -15.19
C GLN A 309 2.60 18.66 -14.63
N HIS A 310 1.67 18.34 -13.72
CA HIS A 310 0.83 19.36 -13.08
C HIS A 310 1.65 20.14 -12.07
N ILE A 311 2.00 21.40 -12.41
CA ILE A 311 2.89 22.24 -11.59
C ILE A 311 2.28 22.46 -10.19
N ASP A 312 3.08 22.25 -9.14
CA ASP A 312 2.75 22.72 -7.80
C ASP A 312 3.28 24.13 -7.59
N ASP A 313 2.43 25.13 -7.76
CA ASP A 313 2.75 26.56 -7.64
C ASP A 313 3.11 27.02 -6.23
N ARG A 314 2.93 26.15 -5.23
CA ARG A 314 3.31 26.41 -3.83
C ARG A 314 4.79 26.13 -3.56
N VAL A 315 5.43 25.33 -4.40
CA VAL A 315 6.88 25.07 -4.32
C VAL A 315 7.63 26.24 -4.99
N LYS A 316 8.26 27.07 -4.18
CA LYS A 316 8.87 28.31 -4.68
C LYS A 316 10.09 28.06 -5.58
N ALA A 317 10.90 27.05 -5.26
CA ALA A 317 12.09 26.70 -6.05
C ALA A 317 11.69 25.72 -7.16
N GLN A 318 11.15 26.24 -8.26
CA GLN A 318 10.72 25.44 -9.41
C GLN A 318 11.90 24.93 -10.25
N ASN A 319 11.71 23.78 -10.88
CA ASN A 319 12.63 23.22 -11.87
C ASN A 319 11.87 22.84 -13.16
N PRO A 320 11.71 23.78 -14.10
CA PRO A 320 10.94 23.56 -15.31
C PRO A 320 11.41 22.37 -16.17
N SER A 321 12.72 22.13 -16.20
CA SER A 321 13.29 21.01 -16.96
C SER A 321 12.87 19.66 -16.39
N LEU A 322 12.90 19.52 -15.06
CA LEU A 322 12.42 18.31 -14.41
C LEU A 322 10.90 18.14 -14.55
N VAL A 323 10.12 19.23 -14.44
CA VAL A 323 8.67 19.17 -14.66
C VAL A 323 8.35 18.71 -16.07
N ALA A 324 9.06 19.24 -17.09
CA ALA A 324 8.87 18.81 -18.48
C ALA A 324 9.24 17.33 -18.71
N ALA A 325 10.17 16.80 -17.93
CA ALA A 325 10.59 15.39 -17.97
C ALA A 325 9.75 14.45 -17.09
N ALA A 326 8.83 15.01 -16.28
CA ALA A 326 8.06 14.21 -15.34
C ALA A 326 7.14 13.21 -16.05
N VAL A 327 7.25 11.95 -15.64
CA VAL A 327 6.44 10.83 -16.13
C VAL A 327 5.05 10.89 -15.47
N ALA A 328 4.00 10.84 -16.28
CA ALA A 328 2.64 10.70 -15.74
C ALA A 328 2.45 9.27 -15.21
N PRO A 329 1.83 9.11 -14.02
CA PRO A 329 1.50 7.80 -13.48
C PRO A 329 0.51 7.01 -14.35
N ASP A 330 0.57 5.68 -14.26
CA ASP A 330 -0.28 4.80 -15.08
C ASP A 330 -1.72 4.67 -14.55
N TYR A 331 -1.95 4.87 -13.22
CA TYR A 331 -3.28 4.66 -12.64
C TYR A 331 -3.49 5.44 -11.32
N ALA A 332 -4.56 6.21 -11.26
CA ALA A 332 -4.99 6.93 -10.06
C ALA A 332 -5.75 6.02 -9.09
N LEU A 333 -5.45 6.12 -7.81
CA LEU A 333 -5.97 5.28 -6.72
C LEU A 333 -6.94 6.01 -5.77
N GLY A 334 -7.35 7.21 -6.12
CA GLY A 334 -8.16 8.08 -5.28
C GLY A 334 -7.35 9.07 -4.45
N ALA A 335 -7.91 10.26 -4.24
CA ALA A 335 -7.24 11.31 -3.47
C ALA A 335 -7.22 10.97 -1.97
N HIS A 336 -6.03 11.11 -1.38
CA HIS A 336 -5.80 10.94 0.06
C HIS A 336 -6.15 9.57 0.62
N THR A 337 -6.20 8.51 -0.20
CA THR A 337 -6.57 7.18 0.25
C THR A 337 -5.51 6.52 1.13
N ALA A 338 -4.30 7.07 1.17
CA ALA A 338 -3.12 6.48 1.78
C ALA A 338 -2.90 5.04 1.28
N SER A 339 -2.76 4.91 -0.04
CA SER A 339 -2.48 3.64 -0.72
C SER A 339 -1.07 3.17 -0.38
N LEU A 340 -0.94 2.08 0.40
CA LEU A 340 0.31 1.60 0.97
C LEU A 340 0.73 0.23 0.42
N GLY A 341 -0.01 -0.82 0.76
CA GLY A 341 0.29 -2.19 0.33
C GLY A 341 0.02 -2.39 -1.16
N LEU A 342 0.89 -3.16 -1.84
CA LEU A 342 0.73 -3.53 -3.23
C LEU A 342 1.14 -5.00 -3.40
N ALA A 343 0.28 -5.81 -4.01
CA ALA A 343 0.60 -7.21 -4.31
C ALA A 343 -0.02 -7.62 -5.65
N TRP A 344 0.78 -8.26 -6.51
CA TRP A 344 0.27 -8.90 -7.71
C TRP A 344 -0.51 -10.16 -7.37
N SER A 345 -1.57 -10.44 -8.12
CA SER A 345 -2.49 -11.55 -7.89
C SER A 345 -1.97 -12.94 -8.29
N ALA A 346 -0.65 -13.13 -8.46
CA ALA A 346 -0.09 -14.44 -8.77
C ALA A 346 -0.46 -15.47 -7.71
N GLY A 347 -0.94 -16.64 -8.14
CA GLY A 347 -1.31 -17.74 -7.26
C GLY A 347 -2.61 -17.54 -6.48
N VAL A 348 -3.33 -16.41 -6.68
CA VAL A 348 -4.55 -16.14 -5.95
C VAL A 348 -5.66 -17.15 -6.28
N ASN A 349 -6.31 -17.68 -5.25
CA ASN A 349 -7.48 -18.55 -5.34
C ASN A 349 -8.74 -17.82 -4.83
N LEU A 350 -9.05 -16.67 -5.43
CA LEU A 350 -10.25 -15.88 -5.24
C LEU A 350 -11.13 -15.96 -6.50
N PRO A 351 -12.37 -15.41 -6.48
CA PRO A 351 -13.18 -15.30 -7.69
C PRO A 351 -12.40 -14.73 -8.90
N SER A 352 -12.76 -15.19 -10.11
CA SER A 352 -11.99 -14.93 -11.35
C SER A 352 -11.71 -13.45 -11.64
N ARG A 353 -12.59 -12.55 -11.18
CA ARG A 353 -12.39 -11.09 -11.30
C ARG A 353 -11.16 -10.56 -10.58
N PHE A 354 -10.51 -11.35 -9.70
CA PHE A 354 -9.32 -10.99 -8.93
C PHE A 354 -8.03 -11.69 -9.39
N GLN A 355 -8.01 -12.30 -10.57
CA GLN A 355 -6.89 -13.15 -11.00
C GLN A 355 -5.78 -12.45 -11.78
N GLN A 356 -6.06 -11.31 -12.40
CA GLN A 356 -5.05 -10.55 -13.15
C GLN A 356 -5.09 -9.09 -12.74
N GLY A 357 -4.18 -8.68 -11.86
CA GLY A 357 -4.11 -7.31 -11.38
C GLY A 357 -3.39 -7.17 -10.05
N MET A 358 -3.58 -6.02 -9.43
CA MET A 358 -2.93 -5.61 -8.19
C MET A 358 -3.95 -5.44 -7.07
N PHE A 359 -3.69 -6.05 -5.92
CA PHE A 359 -4.34 -5.70 -4.66
C PHE A 359 -3.65 -4.51 -4.05
N VAL A 360 -4.42 -3.54 -3.56
CA VAL A 360 -3.93 -2.30 -2.94
C VAL A 360 -4.58 -2.12 -1.57
N GLY A 361 -3.76 -2.05 -0.53
CA GLY A 361 -4.21 -1.69 0.81
C GLY A 361 -4.29 -0.18 0.96
N GLN A 362 -5.47 0.37 1.25
CA GLN A 362 -5.73 1.79 1.43
C GLN A 362 -5.98 2.10 2.90
N HIS A 363 -4.99 2.70 3.56
CA HIS A 363 -4.98 2.95 5.01
C HIS A 363 -6.02 3.97 5.46
N GLY A 364 -6.42 4.87 4.57
CA GLY A 364 -7.47 5.84 4.79
C GLY A 364 -6.99 7.26 5.02
N SER A 365 -7.83 8.21 4.62
CA SER A 365 -7.55 9.63 4.54
C SER A 365 -7.46 10.33 5.91
N TRP A 366 -6.73 11.44 5.93
CA TRP A 366 -6.70 12.40 7.04
C TRP A 366 -6.89 13.85 6.57
N ASN A 367 -6.61 14.14 5.29
CA ASN A 367 -6.63 15.47 4.69
C ASN A 367 -7.80 15.66 3.71
N ARG A 368 -9.00 15.25 4.12
CA ARG A 368 -10.19 15.26 3.28
C ARG A 368 -11.46 15.36 4.13
N ARG A 369 -12.47 16.13 3.66
CA ARG A 369 -13.76 16.28 4.37
C ARG A 369 -14.55 14.97 4.41
N GLN A 370 -14.67 14.31 3.27
CA GLN A 370 -15.24 12.97 3.20
C GLN A 370 -14.12 11.95 3.31
N LEU A 371 -14.18 11.06 4.28
CA LEU A 371 -13.19 10.00 4.44
C LEU A 371 -13.14 9.14 3.18
N SER A 372 -11.94 8.75 2.76
CA SER A 372 -11.67 7.87 1.61
C SER A 372 -10.61 6.83 1.96
N GLY A 373 -10.52 5.76 1.18
CA GLY A 373 -9.71 4.60 1.54
C GLY A 373 -10.39 3.76 2.62
N TYR A 374 -9.66 3.31 3.65
CA TYR A 374 -10.13 2.38 4.68
C TYR A 374 -10.69 1.09 4.08
N LYS A 375 -10.00 0.54 3.10
CA LYS A 375 -10.41 -0.65 2.36
C LYS A 375 -9.25 -1.30 1.61
N VAL A 376 -9.48 -2.48 1.08
CA VAL A 376 -8.60 -3.10 0.10
C VAL A 376 -9.32 -3.10 -1.23
N ILE A 377 -8.66 -2.62 -2.27
CA ILE A 377 -9.16 -2.63 -3.64
C ILE A 377 -8.32 -3.55 -4.53
N PHE A 378 -8.89 -3.95 -5.63
CA PHE A 378 -8.23 -4.66 -6.71
C PHE A 378 -8.29 -3.84 -7.98
N VAL A 379 -7.16 -3.60 -8.62
CA VAL A 379 -7.07 -2.95 -9.93
C VAL A 379 -6.83 -4.03 -10.98
N PRO A 380 -7.78 -4.27 -11.89
CA PRO A 380 -7.63 -5.27 -12.93
C PRO A 380 -6.61 -4.84 -13.99
N PHE A 381 -5.91 -5.82 -14.57
CA PHE A 381 -4.93 -5.61 -15.64
C PHE A 381 -5.33 -6.40 -16.89
N ILE A 382 -5.03 -5.83 -18.04
CA ILE A 382 -5.11 -6.48 -19.35
C ILE A 382 -3.79 -6.19 -20.09
N ASN A 383 -3.13 -7.22 -20.58
CA ASN A 383 -1.85 -7.09 -21.32
C ASN A 383 -0.80 -6.25 -20.55
N GLY A 384 -0.64 -6.52 -19.25
CA GLY A 384 0.36 -5.86 -18.40
C GLY A 384 0.03 -4.41 -18.03
N ARG A 385 -1.19 -3.92 -18.30
CA ARG A 385 -1.62 -2.55 -18.00
C ARG A 385 -2.90 -2.53 -17.17
N PRO A 386 -3.01 -1.59 -16.21
CA PRO A 386 -4.23 -1.42 -15.42
C PRO A 386 -5.38 -0.92 -16.29
N THR A 387 -6.60 -1.36 -15.98
CA THR A 387 -7.78 -1.04 -16.78
C THR A 387 -9.03 -0.88 -15.91
N GLY A 388 -9.97 -0.09 -16.40
CA GLY A 388 -11.28 0.11 -15.76
C GLY A 388 -11.23 0.71 -14.35
N PRO A 389 -12.36 0.75 -13.65
CA PRO A 389 -12.42 1.17 -12.25
C PRO A 389 -11.89 0.06 -11.34
N PRO A 390 -11.40 0.41 -10.13
CA PRO A 390 -11.01 -0.59 -9.14
C PRO A 390 -12.24 -1.35 -8.62
N ILE A 391 -12.00 -2.52 -8.04
CA ILE A 391 -13.02 -3.41 -7.45
C ILE A 391 -12.75 -3.51 -5.95
N ASP A 392 -13.78 -3.29 -5.12
CA ASP A 392 -13.68 -3.51 -3.68
C ASP A 392 -13.45 -4.99 -3.37
N VAL A 393 -12.46 -5.26 -2.51
CA VAL A 393 -12.10 -6.60 -2.03
C VAL A 393 -12.50 -6.77 -0.57
N LEU A 394 -12.19 -5.76 0.24
CA LEU A 394 -12.41 -5.78 1.67
C LEU A 394 -12.80 -4.38 2.14
N THR A 395 -13.97 -4.25 2.75
CA THR A 395 -14.58 -2.98 3.19
C THR A 395 -15.05 -3.07 4.64
N GLY A 396 -15.72 -2.02 5.15
CA GLY A 396 -16.30 -2.03 6.49
C GLY A 396 -15.28 -1.73 7.61
N PHE A 397 -14.15 -1.11 7.30
CA PHE A 397 -13.16 -0.68 8.29
C PHE A 397 -13.57 0.58 9.07
N LEU A 398 -14.59 1.30 8.62
CA LEU A 398 -15.23 2.38 9.36
C LEU A 398 -16.56 1.90 9.94
N ASP A 399 -16.88 2.30 11.18
CA ASP A 399 -18.20 2.11 11.75
C ASP A 399 -19.19 3.23 11.30
N SER A 400 -20.44 3.16 11.73
CA SER A 400 -21.50 4.13 11.40
C SER A 400 -21.18 5.57 11.85
N ASP A 401 -20.32 5.72 12.85
CA ASP A 401 -19.89 7.01 13.39
C ASP A 401 -18.60 7.52 12.75
N ASN A 402 -18.10 6.85 11.71
CA ASN A 402 -16.81 7.08 11.05
C ASN A 402 -15.60 6.91 11.98
N HIS A 403 -15.66 6.01 12.97
CA HIS A 403 -14.48 5.58 13.69
C HIS A 403 -13.81 4.42 12.93
N ALA A 404 -12.49 4.37 12.95
CA ALA A 404 -11.74 3.28 12.35
C ALA A 404 -11.74 2.06 13.28
N GLN A 405 -12.44 1.00 12.87
CA GLN A 405 -12.34 -0.32 13.49
C GLN A 405 -11.03 -0.99 13.12
N GLY A 406 -10.51 -0.69 11.93
CA GLY A 406 -9.24 -1.16 11.41
C GLY A 406 -8.74 -0.23 10.31
N ARG A 407 -7.48 -0.45 9.89
CA ARG A 407 -6.85 0.23 8.74
C ARG A 407 -5.96 -0.74 7.99
N PRO A 408 -6.31 -1.11 6.75
CA PRO A 408 -5.48 -2.00 5.94
C PRO A 408 -4.16 -1.35 5.54
N VAL A 409 -3.07 -2.12 5.62
CA VAL A 409 -1.72 -1.66 5.26
C VAL A 409 -1.10 -2.60 4.24
N GLY A 410 -0.24 -3.53 4.69
CA GLY A 410 0.40 -4.52 3.87
C GLY A 410 -0.58 -5.58 3.36
N VAL A 411 -0.39 -6.01 2.13
CA VAL A 411 -1.15 -7.10 1.50
C VAL A 411 -0.20 -8.13 0.93
N ALA A 412 -0.54 -9.41 1.02
CA ALA A 412 0.25 -10.51 0.46
C ALA A 412 -0.67 -11.67 0.07
N ILE A 413 -0.21 -12.54 -0.84
CA ILE A 413 -0.91 -13.79 -1.17
C ILE A 413 -0.20 -14.93 -0.45
N ASP A 414 -0.96 -15.74 0.31
CA ASP A 414 -0.41 -16.93 0.97
C ASP A 414 -0.28 -18.13 0.02
N ASN A 415 0.36 -19.20 0.48
CA ASN A 415 0.58 -20.40 -0.33
C ASN A 415 -0.71 -21.18 -0.65
N HIS A 416 -1.85 -20.83 -0.07
CA HIS A 416 -3.17 -21.36 -0.39
C HIS A 416 -3.93 -20.49 -1.40
N GLY A 417 -3.33 -19.38 -1.80
CA GLY A 417 -3.94 -18.40 -2.71
C GLY A 417 -4.94 -17.47 -2.03
N ALA A 418 -4.94 -17.39 -0.70
CA ALA A 418 -5.74 -16.41 0.02
C ALA A 418 -5.00 -15.07 0.11
N LEU A 419 -5.77 -13.98 0.12
CA LEU A 419 -5.23 -12.64 0.36
C LEU A 419 -5.10 -12.42 1.87
N LEU A 420 -3.91 -12.12 2.34
CA LEU A 420 -3.62 -11.66 3.69
C LEU A 420 -3.56 -10.14 3.72
N VAL A 421 -4.11 -9.55 4.77
CA VAL A 421 -4.19 -8.09 4.97
C VAL A 421 -3.77 -7.75 6.39
N ALA A 422 -2.71 -6.98 6.55
CA ALA A 422 -2.31 -6.41 7.84
C ALA A 422 -3.23 -5.22 8.18
N ASP A 423 -3.72 -5.20 9.41
CA ASP A 423 -4.62 -4.18 9.95
C ASP A 423 -4.01 -3.63 11.25
N ASP A 424 -3.40 -2.46 11.17
CA ASP A 424 -2.59 -1.89 12.24
C ASP A 424 -3.40 -1.28 13.39
N VAL A 425 -4.64 -0.88 13.16
CA VAL A 425 -5.56 -0.41 14.20
C VAL A 425 -6.34 -1.57 14.81
N GLY A 426 -6.59 -2.61 14.03
CA GLY A 426 -7.29 -3.80 14.50
C GLY A 426 -6.40 -4.81 15.22
N ASP A 427 -5.07 -4.68 15.15
CA ASP A 427 -4.09 -5.63 15.69
C ASP A 427 -4.28 -7.06 15.15
N VAL A 428 -4.63 -7.15 13.86
CA VAL A 428 -5.06 -8.38 13.18
C VAL A 428 -4.37 -8.53 11.83
N VAL A 429 -4.07 -9.75 11.44
CA VAL A 429 -3.91 -10.12 10.04
C VAL A 429 -5.20 -10.82 9.60
N TRP A 430 -5.87 -10.25 8.61
CA TRP A 430 -7.05 -10.83 8.00
C TRP A 430 -6.69 -11.77 6.85
N ARG A 431 -7.44 -12.87 6.70
CA ARG A 431 -7.37 -13.77 5.54
C ARG A 431 -8.66 -13.67 4.75
N VAL A 432 -8.56 -13.40 3.46
CA VAL A 432 -9.68 -13.42 2.50
C VAL A 432 -9.51 -14.64 1.61
N SER A 433 -10.45 -15.56 1.67
CA SER A 433 -10.47 -16.81 0.92
C SER A 433 -11.68 -16.86 -0.01
N ARG A 434 -11.69 -17.78 -0.98
CA ARG A 434 -12.91 -18.08 -1.77
C ARG A 434 -13.97 -18.68 -0.87
N ALA A 435 -15.21 -18.20 -0.97
CA ALA A 435 -16.34 -18.81 -0.26
C ALA A 435 -16.57 -20.26 -0.72
N GLY A 436 -16.86 -21.16 0.22
CA GLY A 436 -17.08 -22.58 -0.05
C GLY A 436 -15.85 -23.50 0.08
N ASN A 437 -14.67 -22.99 0.33
CA ASN A 437 -13.48 -23.80 0.59
C ASN A 437 -13.38 -24.32 2.04
N GLU A 438 -14.24 -23.84 2.94
CA GLU A 438 -14.22 -24.25 4.36
C GLU A 438 -14.65 -25.70 4.60
N HIS A 439 -15.47 -26.30 3.71
CA HIS A 439 -15.97 -27.68 3.87
C HIS A 439 -15.06 -28.78 3.30
N GLN A 440 -13.96 -28.47 2.62
CA GLN A 440 -13.03 -29.49 2.11
C GLN A 440 -11.91 -29.85 3.10
N ALA A 441 -11.69 -29.05 4.13
CA ALA A 441 -10.66 -29.31 5.14
C ALA A 441 -11.12 -30.27 6.26
N GLU A 442 -12.43 -30.45 6.46
CA GLU A 442 -12.99 -31.40 7.45
C GLU A 442 -13.18 -32.84 6.93
N ALA A 443 -12.97 -33.09 5.63
CA ALA A 443 -13.23 -34.37 4.97
C ALA A 443 -11.99 -35.11 4.45
N ARG A 444 -10.78 -34.77 4.92
CA ARG A 444 -9.56 -35.52 4.59
C ARG A 444 -8.74 -35.91 5.79
#